data_7dd2ba3a25d8d1a57a4c1828a5ff7d9c
#
_entry.id   7dd2ba3a25d8d1a57a4c1828a5ff7d9c
#
_cell.length_a   1.000
_cell.length_b   1.000
_cell.length_c   1.000
_cell.angle_alpha   90.00
_cell.angle_beta   90.00
_cell.angle_gamma   90.00
#
_symmetry.space_group_name_H-M   'P 1'
#
loop_
_entity.id
_entity.type
_entity.pdbx_description
1 polymer ?
#
loop_
_entity_poly.entity_id
_entity_poly.type
_entity_poly.pdbx_seq_one_letter_code
_entity_poly.pdbx_strand_id
1 'polypeptide(L)'
;MSVDLRTRADGPGEELDSAHFFDHDLPAALDARYDAVAPGTRWLSLQPMTIEVDGESWTMSVNGDRVEVAPGSRPPAACVRLDRVQLADLVHDQQTFMGMWSSGRLDQPAGRLGDALDWWLVLRAALDGRPVYEPGVVTFHDRDGSPLDLRRSFASDDDRNEMRHFLEEAGFLHLESVFTRDEMDAVSADMNRAAPGYAPDDGHSWWARTADGTRKLVRMQGFDERSPATRELVADRRFLELAEIPGDGHVFGARSSNRIEALFKPIGVVEGISDVPWHKDCSLGRHSYECCSLTVGISVTGADEVSGQLRVRAGSHRALMWPALDQPGCDLPVIDLPTRTGDVTVHLSCTQHMAQPPVEHERRVMYSGFALPPLDPAAAAAGRARLRAVREAAPVTVSQPPGHTG
;
A
#
# COMPACT_ATOMS: atom_id res chain seq x y z
N MET A 1 18.77 0.72 -16.26
CA MET A 1 18.36 -0.69 -16.01
C MET A 1 17.09 -0.62 -15.19
N SER A 2 16.02 -1.27 -15.64
CA SER A 2 14.82 -1.42 -14.78
C SER A 2 15.20 -2.33 -13.61
N VAL A 3 14.95 -1.88 -12.39
CA VAL A 3 15.14 -2.71 -11.19
C VAL A 3 14.09 -3.81 -11.22
N ASP A 4 14.49 -5.05 -11.05
CA ASP A 4 13.52 -6.15 -10.90
C ASP A 4 12.77 -5.97 -9.58
N LEU A 5 11.47 -5.73 -9.64
CA LEU A 5 10.61 -5.45 -8.51
C LEU A 5 10.60 -6.57 -7.45
N ARG A 6 10.92 -7.79 -7.88
CA ARG A 6 11.03 -8.96 -6.98
C ARG A 6 12.22 -8.87 -6.04
N THR A 7 13.31 -8.22 -6.46
CA THR A 7 14.51 -8.06 -5.63
C THR A 7 14.38 -6.91 -4.64
N ARG A 8 13.68 -5.84 -5.01
CA ARG A 8 13.53 -4.63 -4.20
C ARG A 8 12.95 -4.90 -2.80
N ALA A 9 12.07 -5.87 -2.68
CA ALA A 9 11.39 -6.23 -1.41
C ALA A 9 12.04 -7.42 -0.67
N ASP A 10 13.12 -8.00 -1.17
CA ASP A 10 13.61 -9.32 -0.80
C ASP A 10 14.98 -9.32 -0.10
N GLY A 11 15.25 -8.42 0.80
CA GLY A 11 16.48 -8.49 1.58
C GLY A 11 16.77 -7.22 2.37
N PRO A 12 17.69 -7.24 3.32
CA PRO A 12 18.20 -6.02 3.94
C PRO A 12 18.98 -5.21 2.90
N GLY A 13 18.91 -3.89 3.01
CA GLY A 13 19.80 -3.00 2.28
C GLY A 13 21.26 -3.24 2.69
N GLU A 14 22.21 -2.89 1.82
CA GLU A 14 23.63 -2.86 2.16
C GLU A 14 23.89 -1.81 3.25
N GLU A 15 24.92 -2.04 4.07
CA GLU A 15 25.37 -1.01 5.03
C GLU A 15 25.77 0.27 4.30
N LEU A 16 25.41 1.41 4.86
CA LEU A 16 25.62 2.71 4.27
C LEU A 16 26.49 3.57 5.19
N ASP A 17 27.54 4.17 4.65
CA ASP A 17 28.28 5.26 5.29
C ASP A 17 27.46 6.55 5.16
N SER A 18 26.89 7.02 6.25
CA SER A 18 26.01 8.19 6.25
C SER A 18 26.71 9.46 5.80
N ALA A 19 27.97 9.68 6.21
CA ALA A 19 28.74 10.87 5.81
C ALA A 19 29.03 10.83 4.31
N HIS A 20 29.53 9.70 3.80
CA HIS A 20 29.78 9.55 2.38
C HIS A 20 28.48 9.72 1.55
N PHE A 21 27.38 9.13 2.01
CA PHE A 21 26.10 9.25 1.32
C PHE A 21 25.63 10.72 1.20
N PHE A 22 25.58 11.44 2.31
CA PHE A 22 25.07 12.82 2.30
C PHE A 22 26.05 13.84 1.71
N ASP A 23 27.36 13.62 1.84
CA ASP A 23 28.36 14.56 1.33
C ASP A 23 28.70 14.33 -0.14
N HIS A 24 28.48 13.11 -0.68
CA HIS A 24 28.88 12.74 -2.04
C HIS A 24 27.78 12.07 -2.85
N ASP A 25 27.20 10.96 -2.40
CA ASP A 25 26.31 10.15 -3.23
C ASP A 25 24.98 10.85 -3.50
N LEU A 26 24.35 11.41 -2.47
CA LEU A 26 23.07 12.10 -2.62
C LEU A 26 23.19 13.38 -3.45
N PRO A 27 24.17 14.29 -3.25
CA PRO A 27 24.40 15.42 -4.14
C PRO A 27 24.61 15.01 -5.60
N ALA A 28 25.41 13.99 -5.85
CA ALA A 28 25.64 13.47 -7.20
C ALA A 28 24.36 12.90 -7.83
N ALA A 29 23.53 12.18 -7.06
CA ALA A 29 22.25 11.65 -7.51
C ALA A 29 21.25 12.77 -7.82
N LEU A 30 21.17 13.81 -6.99
CA LEU A 30 20.33 14.98 -7.20
C LEU A 30 20.68 15.72 -8.49
N ASP A 31 21.98 15.92 -8.76
CA ASP A 31 22.44 16.55 -10.01
C ASP A 31 22.19 15.67 -11.24
N ALA A 32 22.53 14.38 -11.16
CA ALA A 32 22.36 13.44 -12.27
C ALA A 32 20.89 13.22 -12.66
N ARG A 33 19.97 13.41 -11.72
CA ARG A 33 18.52 13.18 -11.91
C ARG A 33 17.67 14.42 -11.66
N TYR A 34 18.25 15.57 -11.99
CA TYR A 34 17.60 16.87 -11.85
C TYR A 34 16.16 16.87 -12.42
N ASP A 35 15.96 16.35 -13.64
CA ASP A 35 14.63 16.33 -14.29
C ASP A 35 13.59 15.52 -13.51
N ALA A 36 13.99 14.51 -12.75
CA ALA A 36 13.09 13.74 -11.89
C ALA A 36 12.79 14.45 -10.56
N VAL A 37 13.74 15.22 -10.06
CA VAL A 37 13.66 15.96 -8.79
C VAL A 37 12.93 17.29 -8.93
N ALA A 38 13.17 18.04 -10.00
CA ALA A 38 12.66 19.38 -10.22
C ALA A 38 11.12 19.53 -10.13
N PRO A 39 10.27 18.56 -10.55
CA PRO A 39 8.84 18.64 -10.28
C PRO A 39 8.54 18.76 -8.78
N GLY A 40 9.23 18.00 -7.93
CA GLY A 40 9.07 18.06 -6.47
C GLY A 40 9.42 19.42 -5.88
N THR A 41 10.53 20.03 -6.32
CA THR A 41 10.94 21.36 -5.82
C THR A 41 9.99 22.47 -6.23
N ARG A 42 9.29 22.34 -7.35
CA ARG A 42 8.33 23.31 -7.85
C ARG A 42 6.93 23.16 -7.22
N TRP A 43 6.51 21.91 -6.99
CA TRP A 43 5.12 21.65 -6.59
C TRP A 43 4.95 21.41 -5.09
N LEU A 44 5.90 20.75 -4.44
CA LEU A 44 5.84 20.48 -2.99
C LEU A 44 6.23 21.74 -2.20
N SER A 45 5.60 21.90 -1.05
CA SER A 45 5.91 23.02 -0.14
C SER A 45 7.12 22.69 0.76
N LEU A 46 8.25 22.37 0.15
CA LEU A 46 9.45 21.89 0.84
C LEU A 46 10.02 22.95 1.80
N GLN A 47 9.93 22.66 3.09
CA GLN A 47 10.66 23.40 4.12
C GLN A 47 12.03 22.74 4.33
N PRO A 48 13.06 23.47 4.78
CA PRO A 48 14.34 22.83 5.10
C PRO A 48 14.14 21.64 6.05
N MET A 49 14.84 20.54 5.80
CA MET A 49 14.75 19.33 6.59
C MET A 49 16.14 18.82 6.97
N THR A 50 16.34 18.61 8.26
CA THR A 50 17.52 17.98 8.81
C THR A 50 17.30 16.47 8.96
N ILE A 51 18.20 15.66 8.44
CA ILE A 51 18.32 14.24 8.78
C ILE A 51 19.50 14.08 9.74
N GLU A 52 19.25 13.53 10.89
CA GLU A 52 20.24 13.22 11.91
C GLU A 52 20.45 11.70 11.94
N VAL A 53 21.69 11.24 11.82
CA VAL A 53 22.05 9.82 11.84
C VAL A 53 23.19 9.62 12.82
N ASP A 54 22.95 8.86 13.90
CA ASP A 54 23.95 8.55 14.94
C ASP A 54 24.67 9.79 15.51
N GLY A 55 23.97 10.93 15.57
CA GLY A 55 24.49 12.19 16.10
C GLY A 55 25.19 13.11 15.09
N GLU A 56 25.39 12.67 13.87
CA GLU A 56 25.76 13.53 12.74
C GLU A 56 24.51 14.05 12.05
N SER A 57 24.58 15.20 11.39
CA SER A 57 23.39 15.80 10.79
C SER A 57 23.69 16.48 9.46
N TRP A 58 22.70 16.43 8.57
CA TRP A 58 22.71 17.12 7.27
C TRP A 58 21.37 17.78 7.05
N THR A 59 21.41 19.00 6.50
CA THR A 59 20.18 19.73 6.16
C THR A 59 20.03 19.80 4.64
N MET A 60 18.87 19.34 4.17
CA MET A 60 18.41 19.51 2.80
C MET A 60 17.55 20.77 2.72
N SER A 61 17.76 21.57 1.69
CA SER A 61 17.00 22.80 1.41
C SER A 61 16.83 23.00 -0.08
N VAL A 62 15.89 23.85 -0.48
CA VAL A 62 15.68 24.20 -1.88
C VAL A 62 16.21 25.60 -2.13
N ASN A 63 17.02 25.73 -3.20
CA ASN A 63 17.51 26.99 -3.72
C ASN A 63 17.11 27.12 -5.20
N GLY A 64 16.11 27.96 -5.48
CA GLY A 64 15.46 27.98 -6.79
C GLY A 64 14.68 26.67 -7.04
N ASP A 65 15.11 25.90 -8.01
CA ASP A 65 14.56 24.58 -8.34
C ASP A 65 15.52 23.40 -8.04
N ARG A 66 16.64 23.71 -7.35
CA ARG A 66 17.64 22.72 -6.96
C ARG A 66 17.62 22.42 -5.49
N VAL A 67 17.91 21.17 -5.16
CA VAL A 67 18.12 20.72 -3.78
C VAL A 67 19.60 20.87 -3.42
N GLU A 68 19.84 21.49 -2.28
CA GLU A 68 21.16 21.58 -1.66
C GLU A 68 21.20 20.70 -0.41
N VAL A 69 22.29 19.97 -0.22
CA VAL A 69 22.60 19.19 0.97
C VAL A 69 23.81 19.81 1.65
N ALA A 70 23.70 20.11 2.93
CA ALA A 70 24.79 20.72 3.67
C ALA A 70 24.93 20.07 5.06
N PRO A 71 26.17 19.87 5.54
CA PRO A 71 26.41 19.33 6.88
C PRO A 71 25.87 20.27 7.97
N GLY A 72 25.45 19.67 9.06
CA GLY A 72 24.92 20.35 10.23
C GLY A 72 23.41 20.61 10.18
N SER A 73 22.84 20.87 11.35
CA SER A 73 21.45 21.28 11.52
C SER A 73 21.31 22.80 11.30
N ARG A 74 20.31 23.21 10.54
CA ARG A 74 20.03 24.63 10.21
C ARG A 74 18.59 25.00 10.57
N PRO A 75 18.30 25.38 11.80
CA PRO A 75 16.95 25.82 12.19
C PRO A 75 16.53 27.14 11.49
N PRO A 76 15.20 27.37 11.24
CA PRO A 76 14.13 26.41 11.48
C PRO A 76 14.07 25.37 10.37
N ALA A 77 14.10 24.08 10.72
CA ALA A 77 13.98 22.96 9.81
C ALA A 77 13.11 21.87 10.44
N ALA A 78 12.39 21.13 9.63
CA ALA A 78 11.90 19.84 10.06
C ALA A 78 13.09 18.93 10.40
N CYS A 79 12.93 17.98 11.28
CA CYS A 79 14.01 17.09 11.68
C CYS A 79 13.50 15.65 11.80
N VAL A 80 14.27 14.72 11.22
CA VAL A 80 14.05 13.28 11.37
C VAL A 80 15.35 12.67 11.88
N ARG A 81 15.25 11.82 12.92
CA ARG A 81 16.38 11.04 13.43
C ARG A 81 16.26 9.60 12.98
N LEU A 82 17.35 9.07 12.48
CA LEU A 82 17.46 7.70 11.98
C LEU A 82 18.70 7.05 12.59
N ASP A 83 18.65 5.75 12.80
CA ASP A 83 19.87 4.96 12.89
C ASP A 83 20.38 4.57 11.49
N ARG A 84 21.58 3.99 11.40
CA ARG A 84 22.18 3.59 10.11
C ARG A 84 21.37 2.55 9.36
N VAL A 85 20.71 1.64 10.10
CA VAL A 85 19.86 0.60 9.50
C VAL A 85 18.62 1.23 8.89
N GLN A 86 17.99 2.18 9.58
CA GLN A 86 16.83 2.92 9.07
C GLN A 86 17.19 3.75 7.83
N LEU A 87 18.37 4.41 7.84
CA LEU A 87 18.85 5.14 6.68
C LEU A 87 19.08 4.20 5.49
N ALA A 88 19.77 3.07 5.70
CA ALA A 88 20.00 2.09 4.65
C ALA A 88 18.68 1.52 4.11
N ASP A 89 17.74 1.17 4.97
CA ASP A 89 16.41 0.72 4.58
C ASP A 89 15.66 1.77 3.75
N LEU A 90 15.76 3.04 4.11
CA LEU A 90 15.15 4.15 3.39
C LEU A 90 15.79 4.33 2.00
N VAL A 91 17.12 4.33 1.92
CA VAL A 91 17.87 4.51 0.67
C VAL A 91 17.61 3.36 -0.30
N HIS A 92 17.59 2.13 0.19
CA HIS A 92 17.32 0.92 -0.60
C HIS A 92 15.83 0.60 -0.81
N ASP A 93 14.94 1.52 -0.45
CA ASP A 93 13.47 1.37 -0.58
C ASP A 93 12.90 0.12 0.11
N GLN A 94 13.51 -0.30 1.23
CA GLN A 94 13.03 -1.39 2.08
C GLN A 94 11.99 -0.91 3.09
N GLN A 95 12.04 0.37 3.44
CA GLN A 95 11.12 1.07 4.33
C GLN A 95 10.80 2.45 3.75
N THR A 96 9.65 2.99 4.12
CA THR A 96 9.26 4.38 3.84
C THR A 96 9.13 5.15 5.13
N PHE A 97 9.18 6.48 5.09
CA PHE A 97 8.86 7.29 6.28
C PHE A 97 7.45 7.01 6.81
N MET A 98 6.50 6.73 5.91
CA MET A 98 5.15 6.33 6.33
C MET A 98 5.15 4.97 7.04
N GLY A 99 5.92 4.01 6.55
CA GLY A 99 6.08 2.70 7.19
C GLY A 99 6.75 2.81 8.56
N MET A 100 7.75 3.66 8.70
CA MET A 100 8.40 3.95 9.98
C MET A 100 7.44 4.64 10.96
N TRP A 101 6.68 5.62 10.48
CA TRP A 101 5.69 6.32 11.30
C TRP A 101 4.58 5.38 11.79
N SER A 102 3.99 4.61 10.88
CA SER A 102 2.89 3.68 11.22
C SER A 102 3.34 2.55 12.16
N SER A 103 4.62 2.23 12.18
CA SER A 103 5.22 1.27 13.10
C SER A 103 5.80 1.89 14.39
N GLY A 104 5.59 3.20 14.60
CA GLY A 104 6.11 3.90 15.77
C GLY A 104 7.64 4.06 15.80
N ARG A 105 8.32 3.89 14.67
CA ARG A 105 9.78 3.91 14.54
C ARG A 105 10.33 5.23 14.01
N LEU A 106 9.49 6.13 13.51
CA LEU A 106 9.92 7.44 13.03
C LEU A 106 10.11 8.37 14.23
N ASP A 107 11.35 8.73 14.52
CA ASP A 107 11.67 9.82 15.45
C ASP A 107 11.72 11.14 14.68
N GLN A 108 10.68 11.95 14.85
CA GLN A 108 10.54 13.26 14.20
C GLN A 108 10.41 14.36 15.26
N PRO A 109 11.52 14.86 15.80
CA PRO A 109 11.50 15.85 16.89
C PRO A 109 11.01 17.24 16.45
N ALA A 110 10.99 17.55 15.15
CA ALA A 110 10.51 18.83 14.64
C ALA A 110 9.84 18.66 13.27
N GLY A 111 8.86 19.54 12.97
CA GLY A 111 8.11 19.50 11.71
C GLY A 111 6.88 18.58 11.80
N ARG A 112 6.24 18.37 10.66
CA ARG A 112 5.04 17.55 10.50
C ARG A 112 5.37 16.32 9.66
N LEU A 113 4.59 15.26 9.77
CA LEU A 113 4.73 14.06 8.94
C LEU A 113 4.75 14.40 7.44
N GLY A 114 3.91 15.34 6.98
CA GLY A 114 3.89 15.80 5.60
C GLY A 114 5.24 16.33 5.12
N ASP A 115 6.00 17.02 5.96
CA ASP A 115 7.33 17.52 5.61
C ASP A 115 8.31 16.35 5.33
N ALA A 116 8.24 15.29 6.15
CA ALA A 116 9.03 14.07 5.93
C ALA A 116 8.59 13.33 4.65
N LEU A 117 7.28 13.25 4.41
CA LEU A 117 6.74 12.59 3.21
C LEU A 117 7.14 13.34 1.93
N ASP A 118 7.08 14.68 1.93
CA ASP A 118 7.50 15.48 0.77
C ASP A 118 8.98 15.28 0.46
N TRP A 119 9.85 15.34 1.46
CA TRP A 119 11.27 15.08 1.27
C TRP A 119 11.59 13.65 0.86
N TRP A 120 10.79 12.68 1.35
CA TRP A 120 10.95 11.30 0.91
C TRP A 120 10.66 11.12 -0.58
N LEU A 121 9.69 11.85 -1.17
CA LEU A 121 9.46 11.84 -2.62
C LEU A 121 10.69 12.37 -3.39
N VAL A 122 11.28 13.45 -2.91
CA VAL A 122 12.48 14.02 -3.52
C VAL A 122 13.66 13.06 -3.44
N LEU A 123 13.88 12.43 -2.29
CA LEU A 123 14.91 11.40 -2.12
C LEU A 123 14.68 10.22 -3.07
N ARG A 124 13.46 9.72 -3.18
CA ARG A 124 13.15 8.64 -4.13
C ARG A 124 13.38 9.04 -5.57
N ALA A 125 13.00 10.25 -5.96
CA ALA A 125 13.26 10.76 -7.31
C ALA A 125 14.77 10.82 -7.60
N ALA A 126 15.57 11.30 -6.63
CA ALA A 126 17.03 11.33 -6.75
C ALA A 126 17.65 9.92 -6.81
N LEU A 127 17.15 8.97 -6.02
CA LEU A 127 17.73 7.62 -5.94
C LEU A 127 17.28 6.70 -7.07
N ASP A 128 16.04 6.82 -7.55
CA ASP A 128 15.46 5.91 -8.53
C ASP A 128 15.33 6.51 -9.93
N GLY A 129 15.38 7.83 -10.06
CA GLY A 129 15.22 8.55 -11.35
C GLY A 129 13.75 8.59 -11.82
N ARG A 130 12.79 8.28 -10.96
CA ARG A 130 11.37 8.41 -11.25
C ARG A 130 10.91 9.83 -10.87
N PRO A 131 10.21 10.56 -11.76
CA PRO A 131 9.75 11.91 -11.45
C PRO A 131 8.79 11.94 -10.26
N VAL A 132 8.94 12.95 -9.40
CA VAL A 132 7.91 13.29 -8.43
C VAL A 132 6.63 13.61 -9.21
N TYR A 133 5.51 13.10 -8.70
CA TYR A 133 4.21 13.42 -9.28
C TYR A 133 3.99 14.94 -9.35
N GLU A 134 3.43 15.38 -10.46
CA GLU A 134 3.01 16.77 -10.69
C GLU A 134 1.58 16.75 -11.23
N PRO A 135 0.68 17.62 -10.75
CA PRO A 135 -0.69 17.68 -11.25
C PRO A 135 -0.75 17.87 -12.76
N GLY A 136 -1.69 17.19 -13.42
CA GLY A 136 -1.92 17.27 -14.86
C GLY A 136 -1.01 16.39 -15.73
N VAL A 137 -0.04 15.67 -15.17
CA VAL A 137 0.90 14.86 -15.98
C VAL A 137 0.41 13.44 -16.26
N VAL A 138 -0.45 12.88 -15.42
CA VAL A 138 -0.98 11.52 -15.62
C VAL A 138 -2.25 11.59 -16.46
N THR A 139 -2.20 11.03 -17.64
CA THR A 139 -3.32 10.92 -18.58
C THR A 139 -3.70 9.45 -18.77
N PHE A 140 -4.93 9.20 -19.20
CA PHE A 140 -5.50 7.87 -19.34
C PHE A 140 -5.98 7.67 -20.76
N HIS A 141 -5.47 6.67 -21.43
CA HIS A 141 -5.81 6.40 -22.84
C HIS A 141 -6.18 4.94 -23.01
N ASP A 142 -7.14 4.70 -23.88
CA ASP A 142 -7.44 3.36 -24.39
C ASP A 142 -6.37 2.94 -25.42
N ARG A 143 -6.37 1.69 -25.84
CA ARG A 143 -5.39 1.11 -26.77
C ARG A 143 -5.36 1.79 -28.14
N ASP A 144 -6.47 2.43 -28.53
CA ASP A 144 -6.57 3.22 -29.76
C ASP A 144 -6.15 4.69 -29.58
N GLY A 145 -5.76 5.09 -28.37
CA GLY A 145 -5.36 6.45 -28.02
C GLY A 145 -6.52 7.38 -27.64
N SER A 146 -7.75 6.89 -27.63
CA SER A 146 -8.91 7.65 -27.13
C SER A 146 -8.87 7.75 -25.60
N PRO A 147 -9.60 8.70 -24.97
CA PRO A 147 -9.69 8.77 -23.51
C PRO A 147 -10.27 7.48 -22.92
N LEU A 148 -9.62 6.95 -21.89
CA LEU A 148 -10.07 5.75 -21.20
C LEU A 148 -11.26 6.05 -20.28
N ASP A 149 -12.33 5.24 -20.39
CA ASP A 149 -13.43 5.28 -19.43
C ASP A 149 -13.02 4.57 -18.12
N LEU A 150 -12.62 5.33 -17.11
CA LEU A 150 -12.19 4.82 -15.80
C LEU A 150 -13.32 4.16 -14.98
N ARG A 151 -14.57 4.20 -15.44
CA ARG A 151 -15.71 3.51 -14.80
C ARG A 151 -16.07 2.21 -15.46
N ARG A 152 -15.34 1.82 -16.49
CA ARG A 152 -15.53 0.54 -17.17
C ARG A 152 -15.36 -0.62 -16.19
N SER A 153 -16.29 -1.55 -16.21
CA SER A 153 -16.21 -2.89 -15.61
C SER A 153 -16.03 -3.95 -16.68
N PHE A 154 -15.64 -5.13 -16.29
CA PHE A 154 -15.37 -6.26 -17.18
C PHE A 154 -16.15 -7.50 -16.75
N ALA A 155 -16.58 -8.29 -17.72
CA ALA A 155 -16.98 -9.67 -17.48
C ALA A 155 -15.74 -10.57 -17.35
N SER A 156 -15.87 -11.71 -16.70
CA SER A 156 -14.74 -12.64 -16.50
C SER A 156 -14.18 -13.23 -17.80
N ASP A 157 -14.95 -13.21 -18.88
CA ASP A 157 -14.61 -13.70 -20.22
C ASP A 157 -14.26 -12.60 -21.23
N ASP A 158 -14.18 -11.34 -20.80
CA ASP A 158 -13.70 -10.24 -21.63
C ASP A 158 -12.23 -10.43 -22.04
N ASP A 159 -11.79 -9.70 -23.07
CA ASP A 159 -10.41 -9.80 -23.57
C ASP A 159 -9.39 -9.46 -22.49
N ARG A 160 -8.52 -10.41 -22.18
CA ARG A 160 -7.42 -10.27 -21.20
C ARG A 160 -6.46 -9.13 -21.54
N ASN A 161 -6.27 -8.79 -22.81
CA ASN A 161 -5.40 -7.67 -23.19
C ASN A 161 -6.05 -6.32 -22.90
N GLU A 162 -7.39 -6.23 -23.00
CA GLU A 162 -8.14 -5.03 -22.60
C GLU A 162 -8.08 -4.86 -21.07
N MET A 163 -8.29 -5.94 -20.30
CA MET A 163 -8.17 -5.91 -18.85
C MET A 163 -6.76 -5.52 -18.41
N ARG A 164 -5.72 -6.09 -19.04
CA ARG A 164 -4.33 -5.75 -18.75
C ARG A 164 -4.03 -4.29 -19.02
N HIS A 165 -4.39 -3.80 -20.19
CA HIS A 165 -4.20 -2.39 -20.54
C HIS A 165 -4.89 -1.46 -19.56
N PHE A 166 -6.15 -1.75 -19.20
CA PHE A 166 -6.87 -0.97 -18.20
C PHE A 166 -6.18 -0.99 -16.83
N LEU A 167 -5.71 -2.17 -16.39
CA LEU A 167 -4.96 -2.29 -15.14
C LEU A 167 -3.64 -1.49 -15.16
N GLU A 168 -2.93 -1.51 -16.28
CA GLU A 168 -1.69 -0.73 -16.48
C GLU A 168 -1.94 0.78 -16.46
N GLU A 169 -3.05 1.24 -17.05
CA GLU A 169 -3.43 2.65 -17.08
C GLU A 169 -4.04 3.12 -15.76
N ALA A 170 -5.05 2.41 -15.27
CA ALA A 170 -5.87 2.84 -14.13
C ALA A 170 -5.34 2.34 -12.77
N GLY A 171 -4.67 1.18 -12.72
CA GLY A 171 -4.17 0.54 -11.52
C GLY A 171 -5.16 -0.34 -10.80
N PHE A 172 -6.34 -0.54 -11.34
CA PHE A 172 -7.40 -1.37 -10.76
C PHE A 172 -8.29 -1.99 -11.84
N LEU A 173 -9.09 -3.00 -11.45
CA LEU A 173 -10.16 -3.58 -12.26
C LEU A 173 -11.40 -3.81 -11.39
N HIS A 174 -12.56 -3.73 -12.03
CA HIS A 174 -13.82 -4.24 -11.50
C HIS A 174 -14.32 -5.36 -12.41
N LEU A 175 -14.42 -6.57 -11.89
CA LEU A 175 -14.91 -7.75 -12.60
C LEU A 175 -16.30 -8.10 -12.07
N GLU A 176 -17.30 -8.12 -12.94
CA GLU A 176 -18.68 -8.36 -12.56
C GLU A 176 -19.00 -9.86 -12.52
N SER A 177 -19.77 -10.27 -11.53
CA SER A 177 -20.38 -11.60 -11.43
C SER A 177 -19.40 -12.77 -11.62
N VAL A 178 -18.16 -12.64 -11.10
CA VAL A 178 -17.15 -13.72 -11.17
C VAL A 178 -17.64 -14.95 -10.39
N PHE A 179 -18.31 -14.73 -9.26
CA PHE A 179 -18.88 -15.77 -8.43
C PHE A 179 -20.40 -15.59 -8.31
N THR A 180 -21.08 -16.68 -8.10
CA THR A 180 -22.55 -16.69 -7.94
C THR A 180 -22.96 -16.23 -6.55
N ARG A 181 -24.21 -15.80 -6.41
CA ARG A 181 -24.80 -15.49 -5.10
C ARG A 181 -24.76 -16.69 -4.17
N ASP A 182 -25.07 -17.89 -4.64
CA ASP A 182 -25.10 -19.12 -3.82
C ASP A 182 -23.71 -19.45 -3.25
N GLU A 183 -22.63 -19.25 -4.05
CA GLU A 183 -21.25 -19.40 -3.58
C GLU A 183 -20.94 -18.39 -2.48
N MET A 184 -21.36 -17.14 -2.65
CA MET A 184 -21.14 -16.08 -1.65
C MET A 184 -21.98 -16.27 -0.39
N ASP A 185 -23.19 -16.78 -0.52
CA ASP A 185 -24.05 -17.14 0.62
C ASP A 185 -23.42 -18.29 1.44
N ALA A 186 -22.80 -19.28 0.77
CA ALA A 186 -22.03 -20.33 1.44
C ALA A 186 -20.80 -19.77 2.19
N VAL A 187 -20.04 -18.87 1.56
CA VAL A 187 -18.92 -18.17 2.21
C VAL A 187 -19.41 -17.36 3.41
N SER A 188 -20.51 -16.62 3.27
CA SER A 188 -21.11 -15.81 4.33
C SER A 188 -21.57 -16.67 5.52
N ALA A 189 -22.12 -17.86 5.25
CA ALA A 189 -22.47 -18.83 6.29
C ALA A 189 -21.21 -19.36 7.02
N ASP A 190 -20.14 -19.63 6.27
CA ASP A 190 -18.84 -20.02 6.83
C ASP A 190 -18.23 -18.93 7.71
N MET A 191 -18.34 -17.65 7.30
CA MET A 191 -17.89 -16.52 8.12
C MET A 191 -18.61 -16.51 9.48
N ASN A 192 -19.94 -16.68 9.49
CA ASN A 192 -20.71 -16.75 10.74
C ASN A 192 -20.31 -17.94 11.61
N ARG A 193 -20.07 -19.11 10.99
CA ARG A 193 -19.65 -20.33 11.68
C ARG A 193 -18.25 -20.23 12.27
N ALA A 194 -17.34 -19.60 11.55
CA ALA A 194 -15.95 -19.47 11.97
C ALA A 194 -15.72 -18.38 13.03
N ALA A 195 -16.53 -17.31 13.01
CA ALA A 195 -16.36 -16.14 13.88
C ALA A 195 -16.21 -16.47 15.39
N PRO A 196 -16.98 -17.39 15.99
CA PRO A 196 -16.80 -17.75 17.40
C PRO A 196 -15.46 -18.43 17.73
N GLY A 197 -14.71 -18.86 16.73
CA GLY A 197 -13.39 -19.48 16.89
C GLY A 197 -12.24 -18.47 16.90
N TYR A 198 -12.52 -17.16 16.80
CA TYR A 198 -11.57 -16.08 16.92
C TYR A 198 -11.80 -15.33 18.23
N ALA A 199 -10.74 -14.83 18.84
CA ALA A 199 -10.79 -14.09 20.09
C ALA A 199 -9.91 -12.84 20.02
N PRO A 200 -10.22 -11.77 20.75
CA PRO A 200 -9.29 -10.67 20.92
C PRO A 200 -7.92 -11.21 21.36
N ASP A 201 -6.87 -10.65 20.78
CA ASP A 201 -5.47 -10.96 21.12
C ASP A 201 -4.99 -12.39 20.72
N ASP A 202 -5.72 -13.08 19.84
CA ASP A 202 -5.33 -14.39 19.31
C ASP A 202 -4.23 -14.36 18.23
N GLY A 203 -3.82 -13.15 17.80
CA GLY A 203 -2.84 -12.95 16.74
C GLY A 203 -3.33 -13.28 15.32
N HIS A 204 -4.60 -13.70 15.19
CA HIS A 204 -5.23 -14.12 13.93
C HIS A 204 -6.50 -13.35 13.60
N SER A 205 -6.90 -12.43 14.45
CA SER A 205 -8.12 -11.64 14.26
C SER A 205 -7.96 -10.18 14.69
N TRP A 206 -8.75 -9.31 14.08
CA TRP A 206 -8.80 -7.91 14.44
C TRP A 206 -10.18 -7.57 14.96
N TRP A 207 -10.20 -6.74 15.97
CA TRP A 207 -11.41 -6.34 16.67
C TRP A 207 -11.51 -4.82 16.72
N ALA A 208 -12.69 -4.31 16.54
CA ALA A 208 -13.00 -2.88 16.63
C ALA A 208 -14.06 -2.65 17.71
N ARG A 209 -14.14 -1.43 18.22
CA ARG A 209 -15.18 -1.02 19.16
C ARG A 209 -16.14 -0.07 18.46
N THR A 210 -17.42 -0.34 18.61
CA THR A 210 -18.50 0.51 18.14
C THR A 210 -18.87 1.57 19.19
N ALA A 211 -19.62 2.59 18.78
CA ALA A 211 -19.98 3.73 19.65
C ALA A 211 -20.76 3.34 20.92
N ASP A 212 -21.45 2.20 20.89
CA ASP A 212 -22.15 1.61 22.06
C ASP A 212 -21.22 0.83 23.00
N GLY A 213 -19.89 0.82 22.72
CA GLY A 213 -18.89 0.13 23.51
C GLY A 213 -18.72 -1.36 23.16
N THR A 214 -19.52 -1.90 22.23
CA THR A 214 -19.44 -3.31 21.84
C THR A 214 -18.14 -3.59 21.06
N ARG A 215 -17.42 -4.67 21.41
CA ARG A 215 -16.31 -5.19 20.58
C ARG A 215 -16.86 -6.06 19.46
N LYS A 216 -16.48 -5.77 18.22
CA LYS A 216 -16.86 -6.50 17.01
C LYS A 216 -15.63 -7.08 16.34
N LEU A 217 -15.72 -8.34 15.92
CA LEU A 217 -14.75 -8.96 15.04
C LEU A 217 -14.82 -8.26 13.67
N VAL A 218 -13.71 -7.74 13.17
CA VAL A 218 -13.66 -7.02 11.88
C VAL A 218 -12.79 -7.71 10.84
N ARG A 219 -11.84 -8.57 11.23
CA ARG A 219 -11.00 -9.32 10.30
C ARG A 219 -10.62 -10.68 10.86
N MET A 220 -10.72 -11.70 10.03
CA MET A 220 -10.32 -13.08 10.28
C MET A 220 -9.19 -13.43 9.31
N GLN A 221 -8.01 -13.77 9.81
CA GLN A 221 -6.88 -14.24 9.01
C GLN A 221 -6.91 -15.76 8.86
N GLY A 222 -6.33 -16.28 7.77
CA GLY A 222 -6.32 -17.71 7.47
C GLY A 222 -7.72 -18.29 7.33
N PHE A 223 -8.64 -17.51 6.80
CA PHE A 223 -10.05 -17.87 6.73
C PHE A 223 -10.31 -19.10 5.85
N ASP A 224 -9.51 -19.31 4.81
CA ASP A 224 -9.58 -20.51 3.96
C ASP A 224 -9.33 -21.82 4.73
N GLU A 225 -8.58 -21.80 5.82
CA GLU A 225 -8.39 -22.96 6.69
C GLU A 225 -9.68 -23.34 7.45
N ARG A 226 -10.57 -22.38 7.67
CA ARG A 226 -11.81 -22.51 8.45
C ARG A 226 -13.08 -22.51 7.60
N SER A 227 -12.96 -22.28 6.28
CA SER A 227 -14.09 -22.21 5.36
C SER A 227 -13.94 -23.21 4.20
N PRO A 228 -14.74 -24.28 4.17
CA PRO A 228 -14.81 -25.18 3.01
C PRO A 228 -15.17 -24.45 1.72
N ALA A 229 -16.17 -23.56 1.74
CA ALA A 229 -16.58 -22.79 0.58
C ALA A 229 -15.45 -21.93 0.03
N THR A 230 -14.66 -21.27 0.91
CA THR A 230 -13.52 -20.47 0.49
C THR A 230 -12.40 -21.33 -0.09
N ARG A 231 -12.14 -22.53 0.46
CA ARG A 231 -11.16 -23.47 -0.12
C ARG A 231 -11.51 -23.90 -1.54
N GLU A 232 -12.76 -24.17 -1.81
CA GLU A 232 -13.26 -24.50 -3.14
C GLU A 232 -13.09 -23.31 -4.08
N LEU A 233 -13.46 -22.11 -3.63
CA LEU A 233 -13.37 -20.88 -4.42
C LEU A 233 -11.93 -20.54 -4.82
N VAL A 234 -10.95 -20.62 -3.91
CA VAL A 234 -9.56 -20.29 -4.23
C VAL A 234 -8.85 -21.37 -5.06
N ALA A 235 -9.43 -22.56 -5.17
CA ALA A 235 -9.00 -23.61 -6.10
C ALA A 235 -9.70 -23.52 -7.45
N ASP A 236 -10.74 -22.70 -7.58
CA ASP A 236 -11.48 -22.51 -8.81
C ASP A 236 -10.63 -21.77 -9.86
N ARG A 237 -10.77 -22.18 -11.12
CA ARG A 237 -10.06 -21.60 -12.25
C ARG A 237 -10.35 -20.09 -12.39
N ARG A 238 -11.58 -19.65 -12.16
CA ARG A 238 -11.97 -18.24 -12.21
C ARG A 238 -11.15 -17.37 -11.28
N PHE A 239 -10.84 -17.88 -10.07
CA PHE A 239 -9.98 -17.17 -9.12
C PHE A 239 -8.51 -17.19 -9.56
N LEU A 240 -7.99 -18.36 -9.95
CA LEU A 240 -6.57 -18.52 -10.28
C LEU A 240 -6.18 -17.73 -11.54
N GLU A 241 -7.07 -17.61 -12.51
CA GLU A 241 -6.86 -16.84 -13.74
C GLU A 241 -6.74 -15.33 -13.52
N LEU A 242 -7.14 -14.80 -12.36
CA LEU A 242 -6.91 -13.39 -12.04
C LEU A 242 -5.41 -13.06 -12.02
N ALA A 243 -4.55 -14.01 -11.66
CA ALA A 243 -3.10 -13.87 -11.66
C ALA A 243 -2.51 -13.72 -13.08
N GLU A 244 -3.22 -14.14 -14.10
CA GLU A 244 -2.78 -14.10 -15.49
C GLU A 244 -3.03 -12.74 -16.16
N ILE A 245 -3.88 -11.91 -15.56
CA ILE A 245 -4.24 -10.60 -16.14
C ILE A 245 -3.00 -9.72 -16.37
N PRO A 246 -2.08 -9.53 -15.40
CA PRO A 246 -0.87 -8.75 -15.63
C PRO A 246 0.09 -9.36 -16.67
N GLY A 247 0.08 -10.69 -16.83
CA GLY A 247 0.91 -11.39 -17.82
C GLY A 247 2.38 -11.49 -17.48
N ASP A 248 2.75 -11.33 -16.22
CA ASP A 248 4.13 -11.25 -15.75
C ASP A 248 4.53 -12.35 -14.74
N GLY A 249 3.64 -13.32 -14.51
CA GLY A 249 3.92 -14.48 -13.67
C GLY A 249 3.51 -14.33 -12.20
N HIS A 250 2.55 -13.50 -11.88
CA HIS A 250 1.93 -13.48 -10.56
C HIS A 250 1.34 -14.83 -10.20
N VAL A 251 1.48 -15.24 -8.94
CA VAL A 251 0.90 -16.47 -8.41
C VAL A 251 0.24 -16.25 -7.06
N PHE A 252 -0.79 -17.05 -6.77
CA PHE A 252 -1.51 -17.02 -5.50
C PHE A 252 -0.63 -17.48 -4.33
N GLY A 253 -0.61 -16.72 -3.25
CA GLY A 253 0.08 -17.10 -2.02
C GLY A 253 1.62 -17.08 -2.09
N ALA A 254 2.23 -16.52 -3.13
CA ALA A 254 3.67 -16.52 -3.30
C ALA A 254 4.44 -15.85 -2.16
N ARG A 255 3.83 -14.87 -1.49
CA ARG A 255 4.50 -14.02 -0.48
C ARG A 255 3.85 -14.02 0.90
N SER A 256 2.71 -14.67 1.08
CA SER A 256 1.96 -14.66 2.34
C SER A 256 1.53 -16.06 2.78
N SER A 257 1.72 -16.37 4.07
CA SER A 257 1.09 -17.53 4.70
C SER A 257 -0.40 -17.28 5.02
N ASN A 258 -0.79 -16.01 5.15
CA ASN A 258 -2.19 -15.60 5.30
C ASN A 258 -2.77 -15.39 3.90
N ARG A 259 -3.38 -16.43 3.35
CA ARG A 259 -3.81 -16.48 1.96
C ARG A 259 -5.12 -15.74 1.74
N ILE A 260 -6.06 -15.89 2.67
CA ILE A 260 -7.38 -15.25 2.63
C ILE A 260 -7.71 -14.60 3.96
N GLU A 261 -8.12 -13.36 3.88
CA GLU A 261 -8.70 -12.61 4.99
C GLU A 261 -10.18 -12.39 4.73
N ALA A 262 -11.04 -12.72 5.70
CA ALA A 262 -12.46 -12.39 5.63
C ALA A 262 -12.77 -11.25 6.60
N LEU A 263 -13.48 -10.25 6.12
CA LEU A 263 -13.76 -9.02 6.85
C LEU A 263 -15.26 -8.82 7.05
N PHE A 264 -15.62 -8.50 8.28
CA PHE A 264 -16.86 -7.84 8.63
C PHE A 264 -16.61 -6.33 8.70
N LYS A 265 -17.46 -5.56 8.08
CA LYS A 265 -17.45 -4.10 8.12
C LYS A 265 -18.67 -3.61 8.87
N PRO A 266 -18.63 -3.56 10.22
CA PRO A 266 -19.77 -3.11 11.01
C PRO A 266 -19.93 -1.60 10.98
N ILE A 267 -21.15 -1.14 11.20
CA ILE A 267 -21.49 0.28 11.33
C ILE A 267 -21.00 0.83 12.68
N GLY A 268 -20.59 2.10 12.68
CA GLY A 268 -20.36 2.87 13.90
C GLY A 268 -19.09 2.50 14.65
N VAL A 269 -18.05 2.04 13.95
CA VAL A 269 -16.72 1.82 14.53
C VAL A 269 -16.11 3.17 14.94
N VAL A 270 -15.67 3.27 16.20
CA VAL A 270 -15.05 4.47 16.77
C VAL A 270 -13.61 4.21 17.25
N GLU A 271 -13.22 2.93 17.40
CA GLU A 271 -11.89 2.54 17.82
C GLU A 271 -11.49 1.23 17.13
N GLY A 272 -10.24 1.13 16.70
CA GLY A 272 -9.72 -0.01 15.95
C GLY A 272 -9.76 0.23 14.43
N ILE A 273 -9.22 -0.74 13.69
CA ILE A 273 -9.07 -0.62 12.23
C ILE A 273 -10.12 -1.47 11.55
N SER A 274 -11.22 -0.85 11.14
CA SER A 274 -12.21 -1.43 10.23
C SER A 274 -12.09 -0.82 8.84
N ASP A 275 -11.94 0.48 8.78
CA ASP A 275 -11.92 1.27 7.56
C ASP A 275 -10.55 1.92 7.44
N VAL A 276 -9.80 1.50 6.43
CA VAL A 276 -8.43 2.00 6.24
C VAL A 276 -8.50 3.26 5.39
N PRO A 277 -7.95 4.40 5.88
CA PRO A 277 -7.87 5.63 5.10
C PRO A 277 -6.99 5.46 3.86
N TRP A 278 -6.86 6.49 3.05
CA TRP A 278 -6.01 6.49 1.85
C TRP A 278 -4.64 5.90 2.13
N HIS A 279 -4.27 4.83 1.40
CA HIS A 279 -3.00 4.15 1.53
C HIS A 279 -2.65 3.35 0.27
N LYS A 280 -1.38 3.02 0.13
CA LYS A 280 -0.85 1.99 -0.76
C LYS A 280 -0.45 0.81 0.10
N ASP A 281 -0.90 -0.39 -0.21
CA ASP A 281 -0.61 -1.59 0.59
C ASP A 281 0.89 -1.84 0.76
N CYS A 282 1.65 -1.65 -0.31
CA CYS A 282 3.09 -1.88 -0.32
C CYS A 282 3.86 -0.84 0.50
N SER A 283 3.44 0.41 0.51
CA SER A 283 4.22 1.53 1.05
C SER A 283 4.08 1.71 2.56
N LEU A 284 3.12 1.04 3.20
CA LEU A 284 3.05 0.99 4.66
C LEU A 284 4.13 0.09 5.27
N GLY A 285 5.15 -0.26 4.52
CA GLY A 285 6.23 -1.00 5.09
C GLY A 285 7.40 -1.33 4.22
N ARG A 286 7.33 -1.28 2.88
CA ARG A 286 8.38 -1.86 2.07
C ARG A 286 8.92 -1.02 0.93
N HIS A 287 8.11 -0.55 0.02
CA HIS A 287 8.59 0.18 -1.15
C HIS A 287 7.59 1.25 -1.59
N SER A 288 8.07 2.18 -2.39
CA SER A 288 7.37 3.42 -2.69
C SER A 288 6.39 3.32 -3.85
N TYR A 289 6.71 2.51 -4.84
CA TYR A 289 5.96 2.37 -6.09
C TYR A 289 6.38 1.09 -6.82
N GLU A 290 5.72 0.77 -7.94
CA GLU A 290 5.97 -0.45 -8.72
C GLU A 290 5.87 -1.71 -7.85
N CYS A 291 4.67 -2.20 -7.69
CA CYS A 291 4.42 -3.32 -6.81
C CYS A 291 4.53 -4.66 -7.52
N CYS A 292 5.11 -5.63 -6.82
CA CYS A 292 5.11 -7.03 -7.23
C CYS A 292 3.86 -7.78 -6.75
N SER A 293 2.81 -7.07 -6.34
CA SER A 293 1.61 -7.68 -5.74
C SER A 293 0.32 -7.07 -6.28
N LEU A 294 -0.67 -7.94 -6.43
CA LEU A 294 -2.06 -7.59 -6.67
C LEU A 294 -2.86 -7.88 -5.41
N THR A 295 -3.74 -6.97 -5.05
CA THR A 295 -4.76 -7.18 -4.03
C THR A 295 -6.08 -7.48 -4.72
N VAL A 296 -6.73 -8.55 -4.29
CA VAL A 296 -8.01 -9.03 -4.83
C VAL A 296 -9.05 -8.97 -3.74
N GLY A 297 -10.12 -8.22 -3.96
CA GLY A 297 -11.29 -8.15 -3.09
C GLY A 297 -12.47 -8.90 -3.69
N ILE A 298 -13.05 -9.84 -2.95
CA ILE A 298 -14.22 -10.62 -3.37
C ILE A 298 -15.42 -10.13 -2.57
N SER A 299 -16.41 -9.57 -3.22
CA SER A 299 -17.63 -9.06 -2.59
C SER A 299 -18.56 -10.18 -2.15
N VAL A 300 -18.50 -10.54 -0.87
CA VAL A 300 -19.41 -11.54 -0.27
C VAL A 300 -20.83 -10.97 -0.17
N THR A 301 -20.94 -9.70 0.24
CA THR A 301 -22.18 -8.91 0.07
C THR A 301 -21.86 -7.73 -0.84
N GLY A 302 -22.83 -7.14 -1.49
CA GLY A 302 -22.61 -5.94 -2.28
C GLY A 302 -21.99 -4.79 -1.45
N ALA A 303 -21.44 -3.81 -2.12
CA ALA A 303 -20.89 -2.59 -1.54
C ALA A 303 -21.30 -1.37 -2.36
N ASP A 304 -21.74 -0.32 -1.69
CA ASP A 304 -22.12 0.97 -2.25
C ASP A 304 -21.73 2.11 -1.29
N GLU A 305 -22.19 3.32 -1.56
CA GLU A 305 -21.89 4.51 -0.76
C GLU A 305 -22.35 4.39 0.71
N VAL A 306 -23.41 3.62 0.98
CA VAL A 306 -23.97 3.47 2.34
C VAL A 306 -23.47 2.22 3.08
N SER A 307 -22.91 1.27 2.37
CA SER A 307 -22.31 0.04 2.92
C SER A 307 -20.78 0.07 2.91
N GLY A 308 -20.17 1.18 2.51
CA GLY A 308 -18.72 1.38 2.62
C GLY A 308 -17.93 0.77 1.48
N GLN A 309 -18.20 1.21 0.25
CA GLN A 309 -17.49 0.77 -0.96
C GLN A 309 -15.99 1.10 -0.94
N LEU A 310 -15.25 0.43 -1.80
CA LEU A 310 -13.86 0.76 -2.08
C LEU A 310 -13.81 2.03 -2.95
N ARG A 311 -12.83 2.89 -2.67
CA ARG A 311 -12.42 4.01 -3.52
C ARG A 311 -10.99 3.81 -3.96
N VAL A 312 -10.68 4.11 -5.20
CA VAL A 312 -9.32 4.05 -5.73
C VAL A 312 -8.95 5.38 -6.38
N ARG A 313 -7.69 5.74 -6.30
CA ARG A 313 -7.13 6.88 -7.01
C ARG A 313 -6.46 6.36 -8.28
N ALA A 314 -7.13 6.49 -9.42
CA ALA A 314 -6.65 5.99 -10.70
C ALA A 314 -5.28 6.58 -11.04
N GLY A 315 -4.37 5.76 -11.60
CA GLY A 315 -3.04 6.19 -12.00
C GLY A 315 -2.02 6.39 -10.87
N SER A 316 -2.43 6.28 -9.60
CA SER A 316 -1.54 6.54 -8.46
C SER A 316 -0.39 5.53 -8.34
N HIS A 317 -0.48 4.36 -8.95
CA HIS A 317 0.60 3.39 -9.08
C HIS A 317 1.70 3.85 -10.06
N ARG A 318 1.36 4.74 -10.99
CA ARG A 318 2.25 5.34 -11.98
C ARG A 318 2.96 6.59 -11.47
N ALA A 319 2.60 7.06 -10.27
CA ALA A 319 3.04 8.33 -9.71
C ALA A 319 3.86 8.14 -8.43
N LEU A 320 5.00 8.81 -8.35
CA LEU A 320 5.76 8.96 -7.11
C LEU A 320 5.09 10.05 -6.26
N MET A 321 4.22 9.62 -5.37
CA MET A 321 3.36 10.43 -4.51
C MET A 321 3.30 9.89 -3.09
N TRP A 322 2.65 10.59 -2.18
CA TRP A 322 2.50 10.10 -0.80
C TRP A 322 1.94 8.67 -0.76
N PRO A 323 2.55 7.80 0.04
CA PRO A 323 2.14 6.40 0.12
C PRO A 323 0.83 6.21 0.89
N ALA A 324 0.47 7.16 1.72
CA ALA A 324 -0.77 7.18 2.47
C ALA A 324 -1.18 8.63 2.75
N LEU A 325 -2.39 8.79 3.29
CA LEU A 325 -3.05 10.06 3.50
C LEU A 325 -3.44 10.73 2.17
N ASP A 326 -4.23 11.77 2.27
CA ASP A 326 -4.62 12.57 1.11
C ASP A 326 -3.55 13.64 0.85
N GLN A 327 -2.82 13.48 -0.25
CA GLN A 327 -1.77 14.44 -0.62
C GLN A 327 -2.41 15.74 -1.11
N PRO A 328 -2.10 16.89 -0.48
CA PRO A 328 -2.65 18.15 -0.89
C PRO A 328 -2.35 18.49 -2.36
N GLY A 329 -3.38 18.93 -3.10
CA GLY A 329 -3.24 19.34 -4.50
C GLY A 329 -3.15 18.18 -5.51
N CYS A 330 -3.29 16.92 -5.09
CA CYS A 330 -3.37 15.79 -6.01
C CYS A 330 -4.67 15.85 -6.81
N ASP A 331 -4.56 15.83 -8.15
CA ASP A 331 -5.69 15.92 -9.08
C ASP A 331 -6.03 14.59 -9.77
N LEU A 332 -5.39 13.48 -9.36
CA LEU A 332 -5.70 12.16 -9.90
C LEU A 332 -7.17 11.79 -9.62
N PRO A 333 -7.88 11.23 -10.62
CA PRO A 333 -9.28 10.87 -10.48
C PRO A 333 -9.52 9.87 -9.34
N VAL A 334 -10.51 10.18 -8.50
CA VAL A 334 -11.02 9.26 -7.47
C VAL A 334 -12.22 8.52 -8.04
N ILE A 335 -12.13 7.20 -8.07
CA ILE A 335 -13.17 6.32 -8.61
C ILE A 335 -13.79 5.54 -7.47
N ASP A 336 -15.10 5.67 -7.31
CA ASP A 336 -15.90 4.82 -6.44
C ASP A 336 -16.14 3.48 -7.14
N LEU A 337 -15.97 2.37 -6.41
CA LEU A 337 -16.16 1.01 -6.92
C LEU A 337 -17.33 0.34 -6.18
N PRO A 338 -18.57 0.66 -6.55
CA PRO A 338 -19.72 -0.11 -6.07
C PRO A 338 -19.64 -1.53 -6.65
N THR A 339 -19.95 -2.52 -5.82
CA THR A 339 -19.90 -3.93 -6.22
C THR A 339 -21.21 -4.63 -5.88
N ARG A 340 -21.57 -5.65 -6.65
CA ARG A 340 -22.63 -6.62 -6.31
C ARG A 340 -22.01 -7.83 -5.62
N THR A 341 -22.86 -8.65 -5.02
CA THR A 341 -22.46 -9.98 -4.50
C THR A 341 -21.86 -10.81 -5.63
N GLY A 342 -20.65 -11.33 -5.40
CA GLY A 342 -19.90 -12.13 -6.38
C GLY A 342 -18.99 -11.34 -7.32
N ASP A 343 -19.03 -10.00 -7.29
CA ASP A 343 -18.08 -9.18 -8.00
C ASP A 343 -16.69 -9.27 -7.36
N VAL A 344 -15.67 -9.01 -8.19
CA VAL A 344 -14.28 -9.00 -7.76
C VAL A 344 -13.64 -7.66 -8.14
N THR A 345 -12.94 -7.05 -7.20
CA THR A 345 -12.05 -5.92 -7.46
C THR A 345 -10.60 -6.38 -7.43
N VAL A 346 -9.81 -5.93 -8.37
CA VAL A 346 -8.36 -6.17 -8.42
C VAL A 346 -7.66 -4.82 -8.45
N HIS A 347 -6.63 -4.64 -7.64
CA HIS A 347 -5.78 -3.46 -7.77
C HIS A 347 -4.31 -3.81 -7.53
N LEU A 348 -3.43 -3.07 -8.17
CA LEU A 348 -2.01 -3.11 -7.84
C LEU A 348 -1.84 -2.62 -6.40
N SER A 349 -1.06 -3.32 -5.58
CA SER A 349 -0.87 -2.93 -4.17
C SER A 349 -0.21 -1.54 -4.01
N CYS A 350 0.35 -0.98 -5.06
CA CYS A 350 0.81 0.42 -5.10
C CYS A 350 -0.23 1.42 -5.64
N THR A 351 -1.44 0.99 -5.97
CA THR A 351 -2.57 1.90 -6.22
C THR A 351 -3.09 2.44 -4.90
N GLN A 352 -3.18 3.76 -4.77
CA GLN A 352 -3.73 4.39 -3.58
C GLN A 352 -5.25 4.14 -3.53
N HIS A 353 -5.70 3.60 -2.40
CA HIS A 353 -7.10 3.25 -2.21
C HIS A 353 -7.53 3.45 -0.75
N MET A 354 -8.83 3.43 -0.52
CA MET A 354 -9.44 3.47 0.80
C MET A 354 -10.76 2.71 0.83
N ALA A 355 -11.14 2.18 1.99
CA ALA A 355 -12.50 1.69 2.22
C ALA A 355 -13.31 2.75 2.96
N GLN A 356 -14.46 3.14 2.42
CA GLN A 356 -15.39 4.01 3.13
C GLN A 356 -15.97 3.31 4.36
N PRO A 357 -16.27 4.01 5.45
CA PRO A 357 -17.01 3.44 6.56
C PRO A 357 -18.46 3.15 6.12
N PRO A 358 -19.04 2.00 6.50
CA PRO A 358 -20.45 1.73 6.30
C PRO A 358 -21.29 2.61 7.24
N VAL A 359 -22.41 3.14 6.73
CA VAL A 359 -23.31 4.03 7.48
C VAL A 359 -24.72 3.46 7.67
N GLU A 360 -25.23 2.64 6.74
CA GLU A 360 -26.57 2.06 6.79
C GLU A 360 -26.57 0.53 6.81
N HIS A 361 -25.64 -0.10 6.08
CA HIS A 361 -25.57 -1.55 5.94
C HIS A 361 -24.17 -2.07 6.21
N GLU A 362 -24.07 -3.12 7.02
CA GLU A 362 -22.80 -3.85 7.20
C GLU A 362 -22.39 -4.54 5.90
N ARG A 363 -21.08 -4.62 5.64
CA ARG A 363 -20.51 -5.27 4.47
C ARG A 363 -19.65 -6.47 4.87
N ARG A 364 -19.63 -7.48 3.99
CA ARG A 364 -18.70 -8.61 4.05
C ARG A 364 -17.88 -8.68 2.80
N VAL A 365 -16.57 -8.86 2.96
CA VAL A 365 -15.63 -8.95 1.85
C VAL A 365 -14.51 -9.91 2.22
N MET A 366 -13.98 -10.64 1.26
CA MET A 366 -12.71 -11.35 1.40
C MET A 366 -11.62 -10.61 0.64
N TYR A 367 -10.42 -10.61 1.20
CA TYR A 367 -9.22 -10.14 0.51
C TYR A 367 -8.19 -11.25 0.37
N SER A 368 -7.49 -11.20 -0.75
CA SER A 368 -6.41 -12.09 -1.11
C SER A 368 -5.33 -11.34 -1.90
N GLY A 369 -4.19 -11.99 -2.13
CA GLY A 369 -3.11 -11.43 -2.90
C GLY A 369 -2.48 -12.43 -3.85
N PHE A 370 -2.13 -11.92 -5.04
CA PHE A 370 -1.22 -12.57 -5.98
C PHE A 370 0.07 -11.77 -6.01
N ALA A 371 1.20 -12.45 -6.11
CA ALA A 371 2.49 -11.76 -6.14
C ALA A 371 3.46 -12.44 -7.10
N LEU A 372 4.43 -11.68 -7.56
CA LEU A 372 5.59 -12.26 -8.24
C LEU A 372 6.38 -13.12 -7.24
N PRO A 373 6.76 -14.34 -7.61
CA PRO A 373 7.62 -15.15 -6.77
C PRO A 373 8.95 -14.43 -6.48
N PRO A 374 9.50 -14.56 -5.27
CA PRO A 374 10.80 -13.97 -4.97
C PRO A 374 11.89 -14.62 -5.81
N LEU A 375 12.88 -13.83 -6.25
CA LEU A 375 14.06 -14.35 -6.96
C LEU A 375 14.96 -15.16 -6.02
N ASP A 376 15.08 -14.74 -4.77
CA ASP A 376 15.75 -15.46 -3.70
C ASP A 376 14.77 -15.75 -2.56
N PRO A 377 14.21 -16.97 -2.46
CA PRO A 377 13.27 -17.33 -1.40
C PRO A 377 13.86 -17.23 0.02
N ALA A 378 15.16 -17.46 0.19
CA ALA A 378 15.83 -17.41 1.50
C ALA A 378 15.97 -15.95 1.97
N ALA A 379 16.44 -15.06 1.08
CA ALA A 379 16.53 -13.64 1.36
C ALA A 379 15.13 -13.03 1.64
N ALA A 380 14.13 -13.43 0.86
CA ALA A 380 12.73 -13.03 1.07
C ALA A 380 12.19 -13.50 2.42
N ALA A 381 12.50 -14.72 2.84
CA ALA A 381 12.11 -15.25 4.15
C ALA A 381 12.78 -14.46 5.30
N ALA A 382 14.08 -14.18 5.19
CA ALA A 382 14.82 -13.38 6.16
C ALA A 382 14.28 -11.95 6.25
N GLY A 383 14.00 -11.29 5.12
CA GLY A 383 13.40 -9.96 5.07
C GLY A 383 12.02 -9.93 5.73
N ARG A 384 11.16 -10.93 5.48
CA ARG A 384 9.85 -11.06 6.15
C ARG A 384 9.99 -11.26 7.65
N ALA A 385 10.92 -12.09 8.11
CA ALA A 385 11.17 -12.32 9.52
C ALA A 385 11.62 -11.02 10.22
N ARG A 386 12.52 -10.26 9.60
CA ARG A 386 12.96 -8.94 10.11
C ARG A 386 11.80 -7.96 10.23
N LEU A 387 10.98 -7.82 9.18
CA LEU A 387 9.81 -6.94 9.21
C LEU A 387 8.77 -7.37 10.24
N ARG A 388 8.59 -8.68 10.44
CA ARG A 388 7.69 -9.19 11.48
C ARG A 388 8.19 -8.79 12.85
N ALA A 389 9.48 -9.01 13.17
CA ALA A 389 10.07 -8.61 14.44
C ALA A 389 9.94 -7.09 14.70
N VAL A 390 10.13 -6.26 13.66
CA VAL A 390 9.90 -4.81 13.74
C VAL A 390 8.45 -4.48 14.09
N ARG A 391 7.48 -5.15 13.44
CA ARG A 391 6.06 -4.92 13.69
C ARG A 391 5.62 -5.39 15.06
N GLU A 392 6.14 -6.53 15.53
CA GLU A 392 5.86 -7.07 16.85
C GLU A 392 6.41 -6.18 17.97
N ALA A 393 7.53 -5.51 17.72
CA ALA A 393 8.12 -4.53 18.65
C ALA A 393 7.42 -3.16 18.65
N ALA A 394 6.58 -2.88 17.66
CA ALA A 394 5.92 -1.58 17.53
C ALA A 394 4.64 -1.51 18.39
N PRO A 395 4.40 -0.40 19.12
CA PRO A 395 3.26 -0.28 20.03
C PRO A 395 1.88 -0.33 19.33
N VAL A 396 1.76 0.21 18.13
CA VAL A 396 0.56 0.16 17.28
C VAL A 396 0.97 0.28 15.83
N THR A 397 0.46 -0.60 14.96
CA THR A 397 0.62 -0.46 13.51
C THR A 397 -0.71 -0.63 12.80
N VAL A 398 -0.82 -0.09 11.58
CA VAL A 398 -2.00 -0.26 10.72
C VAL A 398 -2.25 -1.73 10.37
N SER A 399 -1.25 -2.58 10.49
CA SER A 399 -1.28 -4.01 10.16
C SER A 399 -1.26 -4.93 11.38
N GLN A 400 -1.36 -4.40 12.60
CA GLN A 400 -1.46 -5.20 13.81
C GLN A 400 -2.89 -5.25 14.33
N PRO A 401 -3.35 -6.40 14.84
CA PRO A 401 -4.61 -6.43 15.58
C PRO A 401 -4.57 -5.42 16.73
N PRO A 402 -5.68 -4.66 16.98
CA PRO A 402 -5.77 -3.87 18.19
C PRO A 402 -5.64 -4.79 19.41
N GLY A 403 -4.72 -4.51 20.32
CA GLY A 403 -4.52 -5.33 21.52
C GLY A 403 -3.07 -5.66 21.84
N HIS A 404 -2.14 -5.50 20.92
CA HIS A 404 -0.71 -5.57 21.22
C HIS A 404 -0.19 -4.24 21.81
N THR A 405 -0.81 -3.77 22.86
CA THR A 405 -0.17 -2.86 23.81
C THR A 405 0.39 -3.75 24.91
N GLY A 406 1.65 -4.15 24.75
CA GLY A 406 2.41 -4.78 25.83
C GLY A 406 2.60 -3.85 26.99
#